data_4ada2be851ef5cb582497b394f106cd6
#
_entry.id   4ada2be851ef5cb582497b394f106cd6
#
_cell.length_a   1.000
_cell.length_b   1.000
_cell.length_c   1.000
_cell.angle_alpha   90.00
_cell.angle_beta   90.00
_cell.angle_gamma   90.00
#
_symmetry.space_group_name_H-M   'P 1'
#
loop_
_entity.id
_entity.type
_entity.pdbx_description
1 polymer ?
#
loop_
_entity_poly.entity_id
_entity_poly.type
_entity_poly.pdbx_seq_one_letter_code
_entity_poly.pdbx_strand_id
1 'polypeptide(L)'
;MSRLLLALSIAFFATLAVAQDRSAPAPNAEVYIISPSNGATVHGPVTVRFGLKGMGVAPAGVKFDNTGHHHLLIDTDLSDVKLDAPLPATDKIVHFGKGQTETTLTLAPGKHTLELLFADYLHNSFDPPLHSKKITITVK
;
A
#
# COMPACT_ATOMS: atom_id res chain seq x y z
N MET A 1 12.14 -65.33 -11.96
CA MET A 1 12.09 -63.97 -12.48
C MET A 1 11.29 -63.09 -11.54
N SER A 2 11.94 -62.48 -10.53
CA SER A 2 11.30 -61.59 -9.54
C SER A 2 11.29 -60.14 -10.08
N ARG A 3 10.11 -59.60 -10.27
CA ARG A 3 9.93 -58.18 -10.61
C ARG A 3 9.89 -57.36 -9.32
N LEU A 4 10.93 -56.59 -9.08
CA LEU A 4 11.02 -55.63 -7.98
C LEU A 4 10.22 -54.38 -8.39
N LEU A 5 9.09 -54.14 -7.76
CA LEU A 5 8.32 -52.89 -7.90
C LEU A 5 8.92 -51.84 -6.96
N LEU A 6 9.59 -50.84 -7.54
CA LEU A 6 10.09 -49.69 -6.82
C LEU A 6 8.96 -48.68 -6.62
N ALA A 7 8.46 -48.58 -5.40
CA ALA A 7 7.44 -47.60 -5.02
C ALA A 7 8.13 -46.24 -4.80
N LEU A 8 7.88 -45.29 -5.70
CA LEU A 8 8.37 -43.91 -5.61
C LEU A 8 7.42 -43.14 -4.66
N SER A 9 7.84 -42.94 -3.42
CA SER A 9 7.11 -42.12 -2.46
C SER A 9 7.35 -40.62 -2.77
N ILE A 10 6.35 -39.92 -3.32
CA ILE A 10 6.38 -38.49 -3.49
C ILE A 10 6.04 -37.82 -2.17
N ALA A 11 7.02 -37.29 -1.48
CA ALA A 11 6.81 -36.47 -0.27
C ALA A 11 6.22 -35.10 -0.67
N PHE A 12 4.97 -34.86 -0.33
CA PHE A 12 4.30 -33.59 -0.51
C PHE A 12 4.75 -32.66 0.62
N PHE A 13 5.70 -31.76 0.35
CA PHE A 13 6.06 -30.70 1.28
C PHE A 13 4.98 -29.62 1.21
N ALA A 14 4.07 -29.62 2.18
CA ALA A 14 3.17 -28.50 2.41
C ALA A 14 3.99 -27.33 2.95
N THR A 15 4.21 -26.30 2.13
CA THR A 15 4.76 -25.01 2.59
C THR A 15 3.69 -24.33 3.44
N LEU A 16 3.89 -24.32 4.76
CA LEU A 16 3.12 -23.46 5.65
C LEU A 16 3.46 -22.01 5.30
N ALA A 17 2.52 -21.30 4.69
CA ALA A 17 2.60 -19.85 4.56
C ALA A 17 2.53 -19.26 5.97
N VAL A 18 3.66 -18.81 6.51
CA VAL A 18 3.69 -18.05 7.76
C VAL A 18 3.04 -16.71 7.44
N ALA A 19 1.87 -16.44 8.02
CA ALA A 19 1.25 -15.13 7.97
C ALA A 19 2.26 -14.12 8.55
N GLN A 20 2.59 -13.08 7.79
CA GLN A 20 3.54 -12.08 8.23
C GLN A 20 2.90 -11.26 9.36
N ASP A 21 3.58 -11.19 10.51
CA ASP A 21 3.10 -10.48 11.68
C ASP A 21 3.15 -8.98 11.40
N ARG A 22 1.98 -8.35 11.23
CA ARG A 22 1.85 -6.91 10.96
C ARG A 22 1.83 -6.17 12.29
N SER A 23 2.63 -5.11 12.40
CA SER A 23 2.65 -4.27 13.60
C SER A 23 1.44 -3.33 13.66
N ALA A 24 1.03 -2.94 14.87
CA ALA A 24 0.04 -1.90 15.05
C ALA A 24 0.66 -0.53 14.71
N PRO A 25 -0.11 0.41 14.14
CA PRO A 25 0.36 1.79 13.99
C PRO A 25 0.49 2.46 15.36
N ALA A 26 1.27 3.55 15.43
CA ALA A 26 1.36 4.34 16.66
C ALA A 26 -0.03 4.83 17.12
N PRO A 27 -0.29 4.95 18.43
CA PRO A 27 -1.55 5.48 18.92
C PRO A 27 -1.87 6.86 18.33
N ASN A 28 -3.10 7.07 17.89
CA ASN A 28 -3.57 8.30 17.24
C ASN A 28 -2.84 8.66 15.93
N ALA A 29 -2.18 7.69 15.29
CA ALA A 29 -1.64 7.87 13.96
C ALA A 29 -2.77 8.14 12.97
N GLU A 30 -2.54 9.09 12.06
CA GLU A 30 -3.49 9.47 11.01
C GLU A 30 -2.73 9.77 9.73
N VAL A 31 -3.18 9.19 8.62
CA VAL A 31 -2.73 9.53 7.27
C VAL A 31 -3.89 10.17 6.52
N TYR A 32 -3.64 11.23 5.75
CA TYR A 32 -4.69 11.97 5.06
C TYR A 32 -4.16 12.64 3.79
N ILE A 33 -5.05 12.93 2.86
CA ILE A 33 -4.72 13.71 1.66
C ILE A 33 -4.91 15.19 2.01
N ILE A 34 -3.82 15.98 1.89
CA ILE A 34 -3.85 17.42 2.11
C ILE A 34 -4.52 18.11 0.91
N SER A 35 -4.15 17.70 -0.30
CA SER A 35 -4.71 18.18 -1.57
C SER A 35 -4.61 17.10 -2.64
N PRO A 36 -5.52 17.07 -3.62
CA PRO A 36 -6.73 17.87 -3.74
C PRO A 36 -7.80 17.53 -2.71
N SER A 37 -8.81 18.38 -2.57
CA SER A 37 -9.97 18.11 -1.72
C SER A 37 -10.91 17.10 -2.37
N ASN A 38 -11.68 16.38 -1.55
CA ASN A 38 -12.75 15.51 -2.06
C ASN A 38 -13.77 16.32 -2.88
N GLY A 39 -14.12 15.81 -4.07
CA GLY A 39 -15.03 16.46 -5.01
C GLY A 39 -14.38 17.54 -5.89
N ALA A 40 -13.08 17.76 -5.79
CA ALA A 40 -12.37 18.76 -6.59
C ALA A 40 -12.44 18.45 -8.09
N THR A 41 -12.57 19.50 -8.89
CA THR A 41 -12.33 19.48 -10.34
C THR A 41 -10.93 20.04 -10.59
N VAL A 42 -10.10 19.29 -11.30
CA VAL A 42 -8.71 19.63 -11.59
C VAL A 42 -8.49 19.65 -13.11
N HIS A 43 -7.54 20.47 -13.56
CA HIS A 43 -7.17 20.57 -14.98
C HIS A 43 -5.70 20.21 -15.14
N GLY A 44 -5.40 19.30 -16.08
CA GLY A 44 -4.03 18.86 -16.34
C GLY A 44 -3.45 17.99 -15.22
N PRO A 45 -2.13 17.98 -15.05
CA PRO A 45 -1.47 17.17 -14.01
C PRO A 45 -1.94 17.55 -12.60
N VAL A 46 -2.17 16.51 -11.77
CA VAL A 46 -2.71 16.64 -10.42
C VAL A 46 -1.60 16.47 -9.40
N THR A 47 -1.30 17.50 -8.61
CA THR A 47 -0.38 17.37 -7.48
C THR A 47 -1.14 16.88 -6.25
N VAL A 48 -0.79 15.69 -5.78
CA VAL A 48 -1.36 15.07 -4.56
C VAL A 48 -0.36 15.24 -3.44
N ARG A 49 -0.76 15.87 -2.34
CA ARG A 49 0.06 16.08 -1.14
C ARG A 49 -0.43 15.20 -0.01
N PHE A 50 0.52 14.53 0.66
CA PHE A 50 0.26 13.54 1.69
C PHE A 50 0.49 14.13 3.06
N GLY A 51 -0.46 13.91 3.97
CA GLY A 51 -0.37 14.28 5.37
C GLY A 51 -0.20 13.05 6.26
N LEU A 52 0.60 13.20 7.31
CA LEU A 52 0.82 12.20 8.33
C LEU A 52 0.89 12.86 9.69
N LYS A 53 0.28 12.23 10.69
CA LYS A 53 0.28 12.64 12.08
C LYS A 53 0.56 11.44 12.98
N GLY A 54 1.32 11.65 14.05
CA GLY A 54 1.61 10.62 15.05
C GLY A 54 2.68 9.59 14.67
N MET A 55 3.15 9.62 13.42
CA MET A 55 4.26 8.79 12.92
C MET A 55 5.20 9.62 12.05
N GLY A 56 6.37 9.08 11.73
CA GLY A 56 7.35 9.67 10.83
C GLY A 56 7.37 9.02 9.45
N VAL A 57 7.77 9.78 8.43
CA VAL A 57 8.06 9.22 7.11
C VAL A 57 9.52 8.80 7.07
N ALA A 58 9.79 7.56 6.64
CA ALA A 58 11.13 7.05 6.40
C ALA A 58 11.18 6.32 5.06
N PRO A 59 12.33 6.28 4.38
CA PRO A 59 12.48 5.48 3.17
C PRO A 59 12.21 4.00 3.41
N ALA A 60 11.73 3.29 2.38
CA ALA A 60 11.62 1.84 2.39
C ALA A 60 12.97 1.19 2.75
N GLY A 61 12.94 0.12 3.53
CA GLY A 61 14.13 -0.55 4.03
C GLY A 61 14.77 0.08 5.28
N VAL A 62 14.37 1.30 5.67
CA VAL A 62 14.86 1.96 6.89
C VAL A 62 13.94 1.58 8.05
N LYS A 63 14.42 0.69 8.93
CA LYS A 63 13.70 0.29 10.13
C LYS A 63 13.91 1.30 11.24
N PHE A 64 12.88 2.04 11.58
CA PHE A 64 12.83 2.94 12.71
C PHE A 64 11.44 2.92 13.35
N ASP A 65 11.36 3.00 14.68
CA ASP A 65 10.09 2.88 15.38
C ASP A 65 9.12 3.99 14.98
N ASN A 66 7.85 3.63 14.83
CA ASN A 66 6.78 4.56 14.43
C ASN A 66 7.05 5.32 13.14
N THR A 67 7.67 4.64 12.16
CA THR A 67 7.90 5.20 10.84
C THR A 67 7.41 4.25 9.75
N GLY A 68 7.26 4.80 8.55
CA GLY A 68 6.89 4.07 7.34
C GLY A 68 6.93 4.98 6.13
N HIS A 69 6.30 4.55 5.05
CA HIS A 69 6.25 5.30 3.81
C HIS A 69 4.88 5.18 3.14
N HIS A 70 4.57 6.14 2.29
CA HIS A 70 3.28 6.25 1.63
C HIS A 70 3.16 5.32 0.42
N HIS A 71 1.94 4.80 0.22
CA HIS A 71 1.45 4.25 -1.03
C HIS A 71 0.17 5.02 -1.39
N LEU A 72 -0.08 5.22 -2.67
CA LEU A 72 -1.29 5.87 -3.17
C LEU A 72 -2.09 4.87 -4.02
N LEU A 73 -3.30 4.59 -3.59
CA LEU A 73 -4.28 3.81 -4.33
C LEU A 73 -4.99 4.72 -5.33
N ILE A 74 -4.95 4.38 -6.60
CA ILE A 74 -5.61 5.11 -7.70
C ILE A 74 -6.65 4.19 -8.31
N ASP A 75 -7.93 4.60 -8.28
CA ASP A 75 -9.04 3.82 -8.82
C ASP A 75 -9.07 2.36 -8.30
N THR A 76 -8.70 2.20 -7.03
CA THR A 76 -8.59 0.90 -6.37
C THR A 76 -9.21 0.99 -4.98
N ASP A 77 -10.03 0.03 -4.61
CA ASP A 77 -10.58 -0.06 -3.27
C ASP A 77 -9.60 -0.77 -2.32
N LEU A 78 -9.52 -0.28 -1.09
CA LEU A 78 -8.67 -0.91 -0.06
C LEU A 78 -9.02 -2.40 0.15
N SER A 79 -10.30 -2.76 -0.03
CA SER A 79 -10.78 -4.14 0.05
C SER A 79 -10.20 -5.07 -1.02
N ASP A 80 -9.71 -4.51 -2.13
CA ASP A 80 -9.09 -5.28 -3.21
C ASP A 80 -7.57 -5.44 -3.02
N VAL A 81 -7.01 -4.80 -1.98
CA VAL A 81 -5.59 -4.87 -1.65
C VAL A 81 -5.32 -6.02 -0.68
N LYS A 82 -4.37 -6.89 -1.00
CA LYS A 82 -3.91 -7.94 -0.10
C LYS A 82 -3.05 -7.33 1.00
N LEU A 83 -3.63 -7.18 2.21
CA LEU A 83 -2.96 -6.55 3.34
C LEU A 83 -2.11 -7.53 4.18
N ASP A 84 -2.24 -8.83 3.93
CA ASP A 84 -1.50 -9.93 4.57
C ASP A 84 -0.18 -10.28 3.85
N ALA A 85 0.18 -9.50 2.85
CA ALA A 85 1.42 -9.61 2.09
C ALA A 85 2.03 -8.21 1.87
N PRO A 86 3.33 -8.11 1.56
CA PRO A 86 3.94 -6.84 1.19
C PRO A 86 3.19 -6.18 0.03
N LEU A 87 2.94 -4.87 0.16
CA LEU A 87 2.22 -4.11 -0.86
C LEU A 87 2.99 -4.08 -2.18
N PRO A 88 2.36 -4.40 -3.31
CA PRO A 88 3.01 -4.32 -4.61
C PRO A 88 3.17 -2.86 -5.06
N ALA A 89 4.13 -2.61 -5.94
CA ALA A 89 4.22 -1.37 -6.69
C ALA A 89 3.63 -1.57 -8.09
N THR A 90 2.51 -0.91 -8.39
CA THR A 90 1.79 -0.98 -9.66
C THR A 90 1.32 0.41 -10.07
N ASP A 91 0.73 0.54 -11.26
CA ASP A 91 0.11 1.81 -11.71
C ASP A 91 -1.08 2.23 -10.85
N LYS A 92 -1.70 1.28 -10.14
CA LYS A 92 -2.85 1.52 -9.24
C LYS A 92 -2.48 1.58 -7.75
N ILE A 93 -1.31 1.06 -7.39
CA ILE A 93 -0.75 1.12 -6.03
C ILE A 93 0.64 1.71 -6.16
N VAL A 94 0.70 3.04 -6.18
CA VAL A 94 1.95 3.78 -6.41
C VAL A 94 2.76 3.84 -5.13
N HIS A 95 4.02 3.43 -5.21
CA HIS A 95 4.94 3.31 -4.09
C HIS A 95 5.87 4.52 -3.97
N PHE A 96 5.97 5.10 -2.78
CA PHE A 96 6.81 6.26 -2.46
C PHE A 96 7.95 5.92 -1.50
N GLY A 97 8.77 4.95 -1.92
CA GLY A 97 9.82 4.34 -1.09
C GLY A 97 11.04 5.20 -0.78
N LYS A 98 11.12 6.43 -1.30
CA LYS A 98 12.20 7.37 -0.97
C LYS A 98 11.80 8.38 0.11
N GLY A 99 10.62 8.22 0.72
CA GLY A 99 10.10 9.13 1.74
C GLY A 99 9.41 10.37 1.15
N GLN A 100 8.93 10.28 -0.10
CA GLN A 100 8.18 11.37 -0.73
C GLN A 100 6.87 11.63 0.01
N THR A 101 6.48 12.90 0.09
CA THR A 101 5.24 13.36 0.72
C THR A 101 4.30 14.04 -0.26
N GLU A 102 4.64 14.04 -1.54
CA GLU A 102 3.79 14.50 -2.63
C GLU A 102 4.16 13.82 -3.95
N THR A 103 3.24 13.86 -4.89
CA THR A 103 3.46 13.41 -6.27
C THR A 103 2.62 14.23 -7.24
N THR A 104 3.02 14.24 -8.50
CA THR A 104 2.22 14.80 -9.59
C THR A 104 1.81 13.68 -10.54
N LEU A 105 0.50 13.52 -10.73
CA LEU A 105 -0.10 12.46 -11.56
C LEU A 105 -0.63 13.05 -12.86
N THR A 106 -0.45 12.33 -13.95
CA THR A 106 -1.16 12.58 -15.20
C THR A 106 -2.26 11.52 -15.33
N LEU A 107 -3.50 11.94 -15.06
CA LEU A 107 -4.67 11.07 -15.12
C LEU A 107 -5.51 11.43 -16.35
N ALA A 108 -6.18 10.43 -16.92
CA ALA A 108 -7.12 10.64 -18.02
C ALA A 108 -8.29 11.54 -17.58
N PRO A 109 -8.94 12.28 -18.48
CA PRO A 109 -10.18 12.99 -18.16
C PRO A 109 -11.23 12.03 -17.60
N GLY A 110 -11.92 12.45 -16.54
CA GLY A 110 -12.95 11.66 -15.88
C GLY A 110 -12.85 11.68 -14.35
N LYS A 111 -13.66 10.84 -13.71
CA LYS A 111 -13.64 10.66 -12.26
C LYS A 111 -12.56 9.66 -11.86
N HIS A 112 -11.81 10.01 -10.82
CA HIS A 112 -10.79 9.15 -10.22
C HIS A 112 -10.93 9.13 -8.71
N THR A 113 -10.62 7.99 -8.10
CA THR A 113 -10.52 7.88 -6.64
C THR A 113 -9.06 7.83 -6.21
N LEU A 114 -8.77 8.48 -5.09
CA LEU A 114 -7.45 8.51 -4.48
C LEU A 114 -7.57 8.15 -2.99
N GLU A 115 -6.70 7.28 -2.50
CA GLU A 115 -6.63 6.90 -1.09
C GLU A 115 -5.17 6.61 -0.71
N LEU A 116 -4.70 7.13 0.41
CA LEU A 116 -3.36 6.81 0.92
C LEU A 116 -3.41 5.55 1.79
N LEU A 117 -2.39 4.72 1.66
CA LEU A 117 -2.11 3.59 2.53
C LEU A 117 -0.66 3.71 3.01
N PHE A 118 -0.46 3.70 4.33
CA PHE A 118 0.86 3.83 4.94
C PHE A 118 1.37 2.45 5.34
N ALA A 119 2.62 2.15 5.02
CA ALA A 119 3.23 0.85 5.24
C ALA A 119 4.60 0.96 5.93
N ASP A 120 5.01 -0.13 6.57
CA ASP A 120 6.29 -0.23 7.26
C ASP A 120 7.49 -0.33 6.28
N TYR A 121 8.69 -0.44 6.84
CA TYR A 121 9.95 -0.52 6.08
C TYR A 121 10.05 -1.73 5.13
N LEU A 122 9.22 -2.78 5.33
CA LEU A 122 9.13 -3.98 4.49
C LEU A 122 7.92 -3.97 3.55
N HIS A 123 7.22 -2.83 3.42
CA HIS A 123 5.97 -2.68 2.64
C HIS A 123 4.76 -3.40 3.25
N ASN A 124 4.81 -3.79 4.53
CA ASN A 124 3.66 -4.39 5.18
C ASN A 124 2.69 -3.31 5.63
N SER A 125 1.41 -3.51 5.33
CA SER A 125 0.36 -2.71 5.93
C SER A 125 0.38 -2.88 7.45
N PHE A 126 0.12 -1.82 8.21
CA PHE A 126 -0.15 -1.93 9.64
C PHE A 126 -1.44 -2.72 9.92
N ASP A 127 -1.62 -3.18 11.16
CA ASP A 127 -2.85 -3.82 11.62
C ASP A 127 -3.35 -3.17 12.92
N PRO A 128 -4.49 -2.44 12.87
CA PRO A 128 -5.33 -2.17 11.70
C PRO A 128 -4.64 -1.32 10.63
N PRO A 129 -5.09 -1.39 9.35
CA PRO A 129 -4.48 -0.61 8.27
C PRO A 129 -4.52 0.88 8.55
N LEU A 130 -3.39 1.56 8.35
CA LEU A 130 -3.31 3.01 8.45
C LEU A 130 -3.52 3.63 7.07
N HIS A 131 -4.74 4.10 6.80
CA HIS A 131 -5.14 4.62 5.51
C HIS A 131 -5.94 5.91 5.63
N SER A 132 -5.97 6.71 4.57
CA SER A 132 -6.74 7.93 4.51
C SER A 132 -8.23 7.67 4.21
N LYS A 133 -9.05 8.68 4.35
CA LYS A 133 -10.33 8.69 3.66
C LYS A 133 -10.08 8.65 2.16
N LYS A 134 -10.91 7.86 1.45
CA LYS A 134 -10.94 7.88 -0.01
C LYS A 134 -11.57 9.20 -0.47
N ILE A 135 -10.93 9.87 -1.43
CA ILE A 135 -11.47 11.04 -2.09
C ILE A 135 -11.79 10.73 -3.55
N THR A 136 -12.70 11.48 -4.13
CA THR A 136 -13.02 11.45 -5.56
C THR A 136 -12.71 12.80 -6.15
N ILE A 137 -12.01 12.82 -7.28
CA ILE A 137 -11.73 14.02 -8.07
C ILE A 137 -12.26 13.86 -9.49
N THR A 138 -12.43 14.97 -10.19
CA THR A 138 -12.76 14.98 -11.62
C THR A 138 -11.65 15.70 -12.38
N VAL A 139 -11.04 15.00 -13.33
CA VAL A 139 -10.02 15.57 -14.24
C VAL A 139 -10.69 16.05 -15.52
N LYS A 140 -10.37 17.27 -15.97
CA LYS A 140 -10.89 17.89 -17.21
C LYS A 140 -9.76 18.33 -18.11
#